data_7685cd43df92f53391ee2e7219c68463
#
_entry.id   7685cd43df92f53391ee2e7219c68463
#
_cell.length_a   1.000
_cell.length_b   1.000
_cell.length_c   1.000
_cell.angle_alpha   90.00
_cell.angle_beta   90.00
_cell.angle_gamma   90.00
#
_symmetry.space_group_name_H-M   'P 1'
#
loop_
_entity.id
_entity.type
_entity.pdbx_description
1 polymer ?
#
loop_
_entity_poly.entity_id
_entity_poly.type
_entity_poly.pdbx_seq_one_letter_code
_entity_poly.pdbx_strand_id
1 'polypeptide(L)'
;RLIGARLVEVEGVIDETHKYDNIFVVRVEFCEKIPDTHLTLCRINVGDTEIKGLTKDSDGLVQVMCGAPNVHEGMMAAWIAPGAIVPASVHEDAPFVIGKRTMLKKYDSYGMLAAADELDLGEDHEGIIEIDPDEARPGEKFADIFELNDKILEIENKSLTHRPDCFGLIGFAREVAGILGQKFVEPEFLTHEEVFEEDFLETTK
;
A
#
# COMPACT_ATOMS: atom_id res chain seq x y z
N ARG A 1 4.82 -18.21 18.24
CA ARG A 1 5.23 -19.11 19.35
C ARG A 1 5.22 -20.59 18.93
N LEU A 2 4.16 -21.10 18.24
CA LEU A 2 4.11 -22.52 17.85
C LEU A 2 5.21 -22.89 16.83
N ILE A 3 5.46 -22.05 15.85
CA ILE A 3 6.52 -22.23 14.84
C ILE A 3 7.89 -22.32 15.52
N GLY A 4 8.21 -21.36 16.40
CA GLY A 4 9.47 -21.34 17.14
C GLY A 4 9.65 -22.52 18.10
N ALA A 5 8.56 -23.11 18.60
CA ALA A 5 8.62 -24.26 19.51
C ALA A 5 8.68 -25.61 18.81
N ARG A 6 8.29 -25.71 17.53
CA ARG A 6 8.08 -26.98 16.84
C ARG A 6 8.87 -27.16 15.54
N LEU A 7 9.30 -26.08 14.93
CA LEU A 7 9.91 -26.14 13.61
C LEU A 7 11.29 -25.47 13.57
N VAL A 8 11.34 -24.17 13.81
CA VAL A 8 12.53 -23.35 13.53
C VAL A 8 12.58 -22.16 14.46
N GLU A 9 13.79 -21.67 14.77
CA GLU A 9 13.96 -20.44 15.55
C GLU A 9 13.37 -19.24 14.80
N VAL A 10 12.49 -18.49 15.47
CA VAL A 10 11.92 -17.24 14.97
C VAL A 10 12.73 -16.12 15.60
N GLU A 11 13.52 -15.42 14.80
CA GLU A 11 14.39 -14.31 15.23
C GLU A 11 13.60 -13.01 15.35
N GLY A 12 12.63 -12.77 14.45
CA GLY A 12 11.80 -11.57 14.44
C GLY A 12 10.41 -11.79 13.86
N VAL A 13 9.54 -10.84 14.15
CA VAL A 13 8.24 -10.68 13.50
C VAL A 13 8.10 -9.21 13.15
N ILE A 14 8.08 -8.90 11.87
CA ILE A 14 7.80 -7.57 11.38
C ILE A 14 6.29 -7.50 11.15
N ASP A 15 5.62 -6.58 11.82
CA ASP A 15 4.17 -6.39 11.74
C ASP A 15 3.86 -5.20 10.86
N GLU A 16 3.50 -5.44 9.60
CA GLU A 16 3.16 -4.41 8.61
C GLU A 16 1.68 -4.01 8.67
N THR A 17 0.86 -4.63 9.55
CA THR A 17 -0.59 -4.40 9.60
C THR A 17 -0.98 -2.96 9.95
N HIS A 18 -0.08 -2.17 10.53
CA HIS A 18 -0.32 -0.78 10.89
C HIS A 18 0.39 0.25 10.01
N LYS A 19 1.21 -0.22 9.07
CA LYS A 19 1.99 0.64 8.17
C LYS A 19 1.12 1.56 7.31
N TYR A 20 -0.05 1.06 6.91
CA TYR A 20 -1.01 1.78 6.06
C TYR A 20 -2.23 2.29 6.83
N ASP A 21 -2.16 2.42 8.16
CA ASP A 21 -3.25 2.94 8.95
C ASP A 21 -3.61 4.38 8.53
N ASN A 22 -4.92 4.64 8.35
CA ASN A 22 -5.46 5.92 7.88
C ASN A 22 -5.01 6.31 6.47
N ILE A 23 -4.75 5.33 5.60
CA ILE A 23 -4.60 5.52 4.17
C ILE A 23 -5.81 4.93 3.47
N PHE A 24 -6.45 5.74 2.63
CA PHE A 24 -7.72 5.40 1.98
C PHE A 24 -7.63 5.62 0.47
N VAL A 25 -8.44 4.87 -0.25
CA VAL A 25 -8.70 5.16 -1.67
C VAL A 25 -9.70 6.31 -1.74
N VAL A 26 -9.43 7.29 -2.59
CA VAL A 26 -10.28 8.47 -2.77
C VAL A 26 -10.49 8.76 -4.25
N ARG A 27 -11.57 9.48 -4.57
CA ARG A 27 -11.78 9.97 -5.92
C ARG A 27 -11.57 11.48 -5.96
N VAL A 28 -10.84 11.93 -6.95
CA VAL A 28 -10.66 13.36 -7.23
C VAL A 28 -11.87 13.85 -8.01
N GLU A 29 -12.75 14.63 -7.36
CA GLU A 29 -13.99 15.13 -8.00
C GLU A 29 -13.77 16.46 -8.71
N PHE A 30 -12.77 17.24 -8.30
CA PHE A 30 -12.48 18.54 -8.86
C PHE A 30 -10.98 18.85 -8.77
N CYS A 31 -10.43 19.44 -9.83
CA CYS A 31 -9.05 19.92 -9.91
C CYS A 31 -8.98 21.34 -10.50
N GLU A 32 -8.29 22.24 -9.79
CA GLU A 32 -7.99 23.58 -10.29
C GLU A 32 -6.49 23.90 -10.12
N LYS A 33 -5.82 24.17 -11.23
CA LYS A 33 -4.41 24.53 -11.20
C LYS A 33 -4.24 25.95 -10.65
N ILE A 34 -3.39 26.12 -9.62
CA ILE A 34 -3.14 27.42 -9.04
C ILE A 34 -2.16 28.20 -9.94
N PRO A 35 -2.58 29.40 -10.46
CA PRO A 35 -1.72 30.19 -11.33
C PRO A 35 -0.35 30.50 -10.69
N ASP A 36 0.68 30.52 -11.52
CA ASP A 36 2.07 30.82 -11.14
C ASP A 36 2.67 29.84 -10.11
N THR A 37 2.09 28.64 -9.97
CA THR A 37 2.61 27.56 -9.12
C THR A 37 2.59 26.22 -9.82
N HIS A 38 3.26 25.21 -9.24
CA HIS A 38 3.13 23.80 -9.65
C HIS A 38 1.97 23.09 -8.93
N LEU A 39 1.25 23.81 -8.05
CA LEU A 39 0.22 23.21 -7.20
C LEU A 39 -1.14 23.19 -7.88
N THR A 40 -1.86 22.11 -7.62
CA THR A 40 -3.26 21.91 -8.01
C THR A 40 -4.11 21.81 -6.75
N LEU A 41 -5.18 22.58 -6.69
CA LEU A 41 -6.22 22.48 -5.69
C LEU A 41 -7.16 21.34 -6.09
N CYS A 42 -7.24 20.32 -5.26
CA CYS A 42 -8.11 19.16 -5.46
C CYS A 42 -9.22 19.13 -4.41
N ARG A 43 -10.40 18.71 -4.81
CA ARG A 43 -11.51 18.35 -3.92
C ARG A 43 -11.77 16.87 -4.10
N ILE A 44 -11.58 16.10 -3.03
CA ILE A 44 -11.60 14.65 -3.06
C ILE A 44 -12.82 14.10 -2.33
N ASN A 45 -13.39 13.05 -2.87
CA ASN A 45 -14.40 12.23 -2.24
C ASN A 45 -13.73 11.15 -1.40
N VAL A 46 -13.95 11.18 -0.10
CA VAL A 46 -13.37 10.23 0.87
C VAL A 46 -14.41 9.21 1.34
N GLY A 47 -15.54 9.10 0.65
CA GLY A 47 -16.66 8.23 1.05
C GLY A 47 -17.15 8.52 2.46
N ASP A 48 -17.49 7.45 3.19
CA ASP A 48 -17.99 7.52 4.56
C ASP A 48 -16.87 7.62 5.61
N THR A 49 -15.62 7.90 5.17
CA THR A 49 -14.48 7.99 6.08
C THR A 49 -14.66 9.11 7.09
N GLU A 50 -14.52 8.78 8.38
CA GLU A 50 -14.53 9.71 9.49
C GLU A 50 -13.14 9.86 10.11
N ILE A 51 -12.57 11.06 10.01
CA ILE A 51 -11.27 11.40 10.60
C ILE A 51 -11.44 12.60 11.50
N LYS A 52 -10.91 12.51 12.71
CA LYS A 52 -10.99 13.60 13.70
C LYS A 52 -10.31 14.86 13.17
N GLY A 53 -11.07 15.95 13.13
CA GLY A 53 -10.56 17.26 12.68
C GLY A 53 -10.58 17.46 11.16
N LEU A 54 -11.12 16.51 10.40
CA LEU A 54 -11.38 16.66 8.98
C LEU A 54 -12.53 17.64 8.74
N THR A 55 -12.35 18.57 7.81
CA THR A 55 -13.40 19.48 7.37
C THR A 55 -13.81 19.12 5.96
N LYS A 56 -15.09 18.79 5.79
CA LYS A 56 -15.72 18.59 4.48
C LYS A 56 -16.46 19.88 4.07
N ASP A 57 -16.46 20.18 2.79
CA ASP A 57 -17.23 21.31 2.23
C ASP A 57 -18.73 21.01 2.13
N SER A 58 -19.51 21.92 1.50
CA SER A 58 -20.95 21.77 1.31
C SER A 58 -21.36 20.55 0.48
N ASP A 59 -20.47 20.05 -0.35
CA ASP A 59 -20.67 18.89 -1.22
C ASP A 59 -20.14 17.59 -0.57
N GLY A 60 -19.62 17.69 0.67
CA GLY A 60 -19.05 16.57 1.41
C GLY A 60 -17.62 16.22 1.00
N LEU A 61 -16.95 17.06 0.20
CA LEU A 61 -15.62 16.84 -0.31
C LEU A 61 -14.54 17.42 0.62
N VAL A 62 -13.35 16.85 0.55
CA VAL A 62 -12.19 17.28 1.32
C VAL A 62 -11.20 18.00 0.41
N GLN A 63 -10.67 19.12 0.88
CA GLN A 63 -9.68 19.90 0.14
C GLN A 63 -8.27 19.37 0.36
N VAL A 64 -7.56 19.10 -0.74
CA VAL A 64 -6.15 18.68 -0.75
C VAL A 64 -5.38 19.46 -1.80
N MET A 65 -4.18 19.90 -1.45
CA MET A 65 -3.25 20.50 -2.41
C MET A 65 -2.28 19.43 -2.90
N CYS A 66 -2.18 19.27 -4.21
CA CYS A 66 -1.32 18.29 -4.86
C CYS A 66 -0.28 18.98 -5.76
N GLY A 67 0.96 18.53 -5.67
CA GLY A 67 2.05 19.00 -6.53
C GLY A 67 2.34 18.09 -7.73
N ALA A 68 1.72 16.92 -7.79
CA ALA A 68 1.97 15.94 -8.82
C ALA A 68 1.40 16.40 -10.19
N PRO A 69 2.13 16.15 -11.28
CA PRO A 69 1.73 16.62 -12.61
C PRO A 69 0.56 15.82 -13.22
N ASN A 70 0.34 14.60 -12.75
CA ASN A 70 -0.64 13.68 -13.30
C ASN A 70 -2.03 13.74 -12.65
N VAL A 71 -2.21 14.57 -11.60
CA VAL A 71 -3.52 14.68 -10.94
C VAL A 71 -4.58 15.26 -11.87
N HIS A 72 -5.76 14.60 -11.95
CA HIS A 72 -6.87 15.02 -12.79
C HIS A 72 -8.23 14.63 -12.19
N GLU A 73 -9.30 15.26 -12.69
CA GLU A 73 -10.68 14.94 -12.29
C GLU A 73 -11.05 13.50 -12.70
N GLY A 74 -11.75 12.81 -11.83
CA GLY A 74 -12.16 11.42 -12.01
C GLY A 74 -11.14 10.39 -11.55
N MET A 75 -9.89 10.80 -11.31
CA MET A 75 -8.81 9.92 -10.86
C MET A 75 -9.14 9.28 -9.51
N MET A 76 -8.90 7.98 -9.39
CA MET A 76 -8.83 7.28 -8.11
C MET A 76 -7.38 7.26 -7.64
N ALA A 77 -7.13 7.59 -6.38
CA ALA A 77 -5.79 7.73 -5.86
C ALA A 77 -5.71 7.30 -4.38
N ALA A 78 -4.49 7.01 -3.92
CA ALA A 78 -4.22 6.79 -2.50
C ALA A 78 -4.11 8.14 -1.77
N TRP A 79 -4.84 8.29 -0.68
CA TRP A 79 -4.82 9.47 0.18
C TRP A 79 -4.31 9.12 1.57
N ILE A 80 -3.19 9.71 1.94
CA ILE A 80 -2.64 9.67 3.29
C ILE A 80 -3.37 10.74 4.11
N ALA A 81 -4.25 10.30 4.99
CA ALA A 81 -5.10 11.20 5.75
C ALA A 81 -4.35 11.92 6.88
N PRO A 82 -4.88 13.04 7.41
CA PRO A 82 -4.28 13.70 8.56
C PRO A 82 -4.19 12.78 9.77
N GLY A 83 -3.00 12.66 10.36
CA GLY A 83 -2.67 11.77 11.48
C GLY A 83 -2.01 10.45 11.06
N ALA A 84 -2.02 10.11 9.78
CA ALA A 84 -1.32 8.94 9.26
C ALA A 84 0.19 9.20 9.15
N ILE A 85 0.97 8.14 9.25
CA ILE A 85 2.41 8.13 8.95
C ILE A 85 2.59 7.83 7.46
N VAL A 86 3.53 8.50 6.82
CA VAL A 86 3.95 8.16 5.44
C VAL A 86 4.66 6.80 5.47
N PRO A 87 4.17 5.77 4.77
CA PRO A 87 4.70 4.40 4.84
C PRO A 87 6.21 4.28 4.64
N ALA A 88 6.77 5.00 3.68
CA ALA A 88 8.21 5.00 3.42
C ALA A 88 9.05 5.48 4.62
N SER A 89 8.47 6.24 5.54
CA SER A 89 9.16 6.77 6.72
C SER A 89 8.92 5.98 8.00
N VAL A 90 8.13 4.91 7.97
CA VAL A 90 7.69 4.18 9.18
C VAL A 90 8.85 3.62 10.01
N HIS A 91 9.94 3.27 9.36
CA HIS A 91 11.14 2.71 10.00
C HIS A 91 12.24 3.75 10.28
N GLU A 92 11.98 5.04 10.02
CA GLU A 92 12.91 6.11 10.34
C GLU A 92 12.90 6.45 11.84
N ASP A 93 13.99 7.05 12.34
CA ASP A 93 14.08 7.53 13.72
C ASP A 93 12.98 8.55 14.08
N ALA A 94 12.49 9.27 13.08
CA ALA A 94 11.41 10.26 13.20
C ALA A 94 10.41 10.10 12.04
N PRO A 95 9.43 9.19 12.16
CA PRO A 95 8.44 8.97 11.12
C PRO A 95 7.68 10.24 10.74
N PHE A 96 7.44 10.41 9.44
CA PHE A 96 6.77 11.59 8.93
C PHE A 96 5.25 11.46 9.05
N VAL A 97 4.65 12.22 9.97
CA VAL A 97 3.20 12.25 10.19
C VAL A 97 2.55 13.34 9.35
N ILE A 98 1.57 12.96 8.55
CA ILE A 98 0.78 13.90 7.74
C ILE A 98 -0.17 14.67 8.65
N GLY A 99 -0.23 15.98 8.44
CA GLY A 99 -1.15 16.87 9.16
C GLY A 99 -1.92 17.78 8.22
N LYS A 100 -2.87 18.52 8.79
CA LYS A 100 -3.44 19.68 8.11
C LYS A 100 -2.35 20.72 7.89
N ARG A 101 -2.22 21.24 6.68
CA ARG A 101 -1.31 22.33 6.33
C ARG A 101 -2.05 23.44 5.62
N THR A 102 -1.72 24.72 5.93
CA THR A 102 -2.20 25.86 5.16
C THR A 102 -1.13 26.26 4.14
N MET A 103 -1.41 26.07 2.86
CA MET A 103 -0.50 26.39 1.76
C MET A 103 -0.84 27.74 1.15
N LEU A 104 0.19 28.45 0.65
CA LEU A 104 0.08 29.80 0.06
C LEU A 104 -0.65 30.80 0.98
N LYS A 105 -0.66 30.59 2.31
CA LYS A 105 -1.38 31.38 3.32
C LYS A 105 -2.90 31.50 3.11
N LYS A 106 -3.48 30.67 2.24
CA LYS A 106 -4.89 30.76 1.84
C LYS A 106 -5.61 29.41 1.80
N TYR A 107 -4.91 28.36 1.37
CA TYR A 107 -5.53 27.07 1.08
C TYR A 107 -5.20 26.05 2.16
N ASP A 108 -6.20 25.53 2.84
CA ASP A 108 -6.04 24.43 3.77
C ASP A 108 -5.95 23.10 2.99
N SER A 109 -4.93 22.29 3.26
CA SER A 109 -4.76 20.95 2.72
C SER A 109 -4.93 19.93 3.84
N TYR A 110 -5.82 19.01 3.66
CA TYR A 110 -6.09 17.91 4.59
C TYR A 110 -5.52 16.61 4.04
N GLY A 111 -4.33 16.24 4.47
CA GLY A 111 -3.68 15.06 3.97
C GLY A 111 -2.87 15.29 2.69
N MET A 112 -2.52 14.18 2.04
CA MET A 112 -1.66 14.14 0.85
C MET A 112 -2.11 13.01 -0.08
N LEU A 113 -2.17 13.27 -1.39
CA LEU A 113 -2.26 12.22 -2.40
C LEU A 113 -0.85 11.68 -2.64
N ALA A 114 -0.70 10.37 -2.65
CA ALA A 114 0.59 9.71 -2.54
C ALA A 114 1.10 9.13 -3.86
N ALA A 115 2.42 9.19 -4.05
CA ALA A 115 3.16 8.45 -5.05
C ALA A 115 3.51 7.03 -4.54
N ALA A 116 4.02 6.18 -5.43
CA ALA A 116 4.37 4.80 -5.08
C ALA A 116 5.53 4.72 -4.08
N ASP A 117 6.53 5.59 -4.21
CA ASP A 117 7.66 5.69 -3.29
C ASP A 117 7.24 6.13 -1.88
N GLU A 118 6.29 7.06 -1.75
CA GLU A 118 5.76 7.50 -0.45
C GLU A 118 4.96 6.38 0.25
N LEU A 119 4.37 5.48 -0.53
CA LEU A 119 3.66 4.29 -0.04
C LEU A 119 4.58 3.09 0.21
N ASP A 120 5.89 3.22 -0.07
CA ASP A 120 6.86 2.11 -0.01
C ASP A 120 6.45 0.91 -0.90
N LEU A 121 5.92 1.22 -2.09
CA LEU A 121 5.49 0.24 -3.10
C LEU A 121 6.38 0.24 -4.36
N GLY A 122 7.42 1.05 -4.37
CA GLY A 122 8.36 1.15 -5.49
C GLY A 122 9.20 2.43 -5.43
N GLU A 123 9.94 2.70 -6.50
CA GLU A 123 10.84 3.87 -6.60
C GLU A 123 10.24 5.00 -7.46
N ASP A 124 9.03 4.83 -7.99
CA ASP A 124 8.40 5.82 -8.85
C ASP A 124 7.91 7.03 -8.05
N HIS A 125 8.47 8.20 -8.40
CA HIS A 125 8.20 9.51 -7.81
C HIS A 125 7.64 10.52 -8.83
N GLU A 126 7.44 10.14 -10.09
CA GLU A 126 7.04 11.07 -11.14
C GLU A 126 5.60 11.57 -11.01
N GLY A 127 4.76 10.84 -10.26
CA GLY A 127 3.36 11.19 -10.05
C GLY A 127 2.71 10.43 -8.90
N ILE A 128 1.48 10.81 -8.57
CA ILE A 128 0.67 10.06 -7.60
C ILE A 128 0.18 8.75 -8.24
N ILE A 129 -0.01 7.73 -7.39
CA ILE A 129 -0.52 6.43 -7.85
C ILE A 129 -1.96 6.56 -8.33
N GLU A 130 -2.23 6.07 -9.53
CA GLU A 130 -3.58 5.97 -10.08
C GLU A 130 -4.12 4.56 -9.90
N ILE A 131 -5.32 4.46 -9.36
CA ILE A 131 -5.98 3.20 -9.02
C ILE A 131 -7.12 2.99 -10.01
N ASP A 132 -7.30 1.77 -10.50
CA ASP A 132 -8.41 1.43 -11.39
C ASP A 132 -9.74 1.62 -10.64
N PRO A 133 -10.68 2.43 -11.18
CA PRO A 133 -11.98 2.66 -10.56
C PRO A 133 -12.85 1.40 -10.44
N ASP A 134 -12.53 0.35 -11.18
CA ASP A 134 -13.22 -0.95 -11.08
C ASP A 134 -12.69 -1.79 -9.88
N GLU A 135 -11.50 -1.50 -9.36
CA GLU A 135 -10.86 -2.23 -8.27
C GLU A 135 -11.22 -1.70 -6.87
N ALA A 136 -11.56 -0.42 -6.75
CA ALA A 136 -11.78 0.20 -5.45
C ALA A 136 -12.85 1.30 -5.47
N ARG A 137 -13.35 1.64 -4.27
CA ARG A 137 -14.33 2.71 -4.07
C ARG A 137 -13.79 3.77 -3.11
N PRO A 138 -14.24 5.03 -3.23
CA PRO A 138 -13.86 6.08 -2.29
C PRO A 138 -14.22 5.71 -0.84
N GLY A 139 -13.24 5.86 0.07
CA GLY A 139 -13.38 5.57 1.48
C GLY A 139 -12.93 4.17 1.91
N GLU A 140 -12.63 3.28 0.97
CA GLU A 140 -12.07 1.97 1.29
C GLU A 140 -10.62 2.11 1.77
N LYS A 141 -10.21 1.24 2.69
CA LYS A 141 -8.84 1.23 3.19
C LYS A 141 -7.88 0.71 2.12
N PHE A 142 -6.84 1.46 1.87
CA PHE A 142 -5.83 1.12 0.87
C PHE A 142 -5.20 -0.27 1.11
N ALA A 143 -4.85 -0.57 2.36
CA ALA A 143 -4.25 -1.84 2.72
C ALA A 143 -5.17 -3.06 2.52
N ASP A 144 -6.49 -2.88 2.62
CA ASP A 144 -7.44 -3.98 2.44
C ASP A 144 -7.63 -4.31 0.96
N ILE A 145 -7.60 -3.30 0.08
CA ILE A 145 -7.73 -3.47 -1.39
C ILE A 145 -6.46 -4.13 -1.98
N PHE A 146 -5.29 -3.71 -1.53
CA PHE A 146 -4.01 -4.20 -2.05
C PHE A 146 -3.38 -5.32 -1.22
N GLU A 147 -4.13 -5.91 -0.26
CA GLU A 147 -3.70 -7.03 0.59
C GLU A 147 -2.37 -6.77 1.34
N LEU A 148 -2.16 -5.52 1.79
CA LEU A 148 -0.92 -5.06 2.43
C LEU A 148 -0.88 -5.28 3.95
N ASN A 149 -1.94 -5.84 4.54
CA ASN A 149 -2.01 -6.19 5.96
C ASN A 149 -1.27 -7.50 6.22
N ASP A 150 0.04 -7.47 6.31
CA ASP A 150 0.88 -8.68 6.40
C ASP A 150 1.78 -8.70 7.64
N LYS A 151 2.31 -9.89 7.94
CA LYS A 151 3.31 -10.14 8.99
C LYS A 151 4.42 -10.99 8.43
N ILE A 152 5.63 -10.46 8.48
CA ILE A 152 6.82 -11.13 8.00
C ILE A 152 7.49 -11.84 9.19
N LEU A 153 7.76 -13.15 9.04
CA LEU A 153 8.51 -13.93 10.01
C LEU A 153 9.96 -14.02 9.57
N GLU A 154 10.88 -13.51 10.39
CA GLU A 154 12.29 -13.74 10.24
C GLU A 154 12.66 -15.05 10.94
N ILE A 155 13.23 -15.99 10.19
CA ILE A 155 13.55 -17.33 10.70
C ILE A 155 15.01 -17.69 10.47
N GLU A 156 15.62 -18.34 11.45
CA GLU A 156 16.90 -19.00 11.31
C GLU A 156 16.70 -20.48 10.94
N ASN A 157 17.17 -20.91 9.76
CA ASN A 157 16.88 -22.25 9.24
C ASN A 157 17.94 -23.32 9.61
N LYS A 158 18.87 -23.05 10.51
CA LYS A 158 19.90 -24.00 10.94
C LYS A 158 19.34 -25.35 11.42
N SER A 159 18.19 -25.32 12.08
CA SER A 159 17.51 -26.54 12.57
C SER A 159 16.86 -27.37 11.48
N LEU A 160 16.70 -26.84 10.26
CA LEU A 160 16.02 -27.48 9.12
C LEU A 160 16.98 -28.13 8.11
N THR A 161 18.26 -28.23 8.39
CA THR A 161 19.28 -28.75 7.46
C THR A 161 18.99 -30.16 6.96
N HIS A 162 18.22 -30.95 7.70
CA HIS A 162 17.75 -32.28 7.33
C HIS A 162 16.42 -32.28 6.55
N ARG A 163 15.82 -31.11 6.34
CA ARG A 163 14.52 -30.91 5.70
C ARG A 163 14.67 -29.97 4.49
N PRO A 164 15.26 -30.46 3.38
CA PRO A 164 15.47 -29.61 2.19
C PRO A 164 14.16 -29.07 1.60
N ASP A 165 13.04 -29.76 1.81
CA ASP A 165 11.70 -29.31 1.43
C ASP A 165 11.27 -28.00 2.14
N CYS A 166 11.80 -27.73 3.34
CA CYS A 166 11.48 -26.52 4.11
C CYS A 166 12.42 -25.32 3.83
N PHE A 167 13.36 -25.44 2.89
CA PHE A 167 14.20 -24.31 2.47
C PHE A 167 13.48 -23.37 1.47
N GLY A 168 12.37 -23.81 0.87
CA GLY A 168 11.52 -22.99 0.04
C GLY A 168 10.24 -22.57 0.76
N LEU A 169 9.68 -21.45 0.34
CA LEU A 169 8.46 -20.87 0.95
C LEU A 169 7.29 -21.87 0.98
N ILE A 170 7.09 -22.63 -0.10
CA ILE A 170 5.99 -23.59 -0.22
C ILE A 170 6.10 -24.74 0.76
N GLY A 171 7.29 -25.36 0.86
CA GLY A 171 7.53 -26.45 1.79
C GLY A 171 7.41 -25.98 3.24
N PHE A 172 7.93 -24.78 3.54
CA PHE A 172 7.81 -24.17 4.84
C PHE A 172 6.34 -23.87 5.19
N ALA A 173 5.57 -23.29 4.26
CA ALA A 173 4.14 -23.00 4.43
C ALA A 173 3.32 -24.28 4.65
N ARG A 174 3.65 -25.38 3.94
CA ARG A 174 3.00 -26.69 4.11
C ARG A 174 3.24 -27.26 5.51
N GLU A 175 4.46 -27.15 6.02
CA GLU A 175 4.80 -27.61 7.38
C GLU A 175 4.10 -26.76 8.44
N VAL A 176 4.08 -25.44 8.27
CA VAL A 176 3.37 -24.50 9.16
C VAL A 176 1.87 -24.79 9.18
N ALA A 177 1.26 -25.04 8.02
CA ALA A 177 -0.16 -25.42 7.94
C ALA A 177 -0.43 -26.70 8.75
N GLY A 178 0.44 -27.73 8.64
CA GLY A 178 0.35 -28.94 9.43
C GLY A 178 0.48 -28.70 10.95
N ILE A 179 1.41 -27.84 11.36
CA ILE A 179 1.60 -27.46 12.78
C ILE A 179 0.36 -26.74 13.34
N LEU A 180 -0.27 -25.89 12.52
CA LEU A 180 -1.48 -25.12 12.90
C LEU A 180 -2.77 -25.92 12.77
N GLY A 181 -2.72 -27.14 12.19
CA GLY A 181 -3.90 -27.94 11.89
C GLY A 181 -4.78 -27.35 10.80
N GLN A 182 -4.21 -26.54 9.91
CA GLN A 182 -4.88 -25.92 8.78
C GLN A 182 -4.65 -26.69 7.49
N LYS A 183 -5.57 -26.55 6.54
CA LYS A 183 -5.40 -27.12 5.20
C LYS A 183 -4.39 -26.26 4.45
N PHE A 184 -3.33 -26.86 3.94
CA PHE A 184 -2.44 -26.20 2.98
C PHE A 184 -3.17 -26.02 1.64
N VAL A 185 -3.14 -24.81 1.10
CA VAL A 185 -3.61 -24.49 -0.24
C VAL A 185 -2.38 -24.35 -1.13
N GLU A 186 -2.25 -25.22 -2.12
CA GLU A 186 -1.14 -25.17 -3.05
C GLU A 186 -1.33 -23.98 -4.00
N PRO A 187 -0.31 -23.09 -4.16
CA PRO A 187 -0.39 -21.99 -5.11
C PRO A 187 -0.57 -22.53 -6.54
N GLU A 188 -1.34 -21.83 -7.34
CA GLU A 188 -1.38 -22.07 -8.79
C GLU A 188 -0.08 -21.54 -9.39
N PHE A 189 0.67 -22.42 -10.04
CA PHE A 189 1.86 -22.05 -10.78
C PHE A 189 1.56 -22.03 -12.26
N LEU A 190 2.17 -21.09 -12.96
CA LEU A 190 2.26 -21.17 -14.41
C LEU A 190 2.93 -22.49 -14.79
N THR A 191 2.31 -23.25 -15.70
CA THR A 191 2.92 -24.48 -16.20
C THR A 191 4.16 -24.17 -17.01
N HIS A 192 5.09 -25.12 -17.10
CA HIS A 192 6.33 -24.94 -17.86
C HIS A 192 6.06 -24.57 -19.33
N GLU A 193 4.89 -24.94 -19.87
CA GLU A 193 4.47 -24.62 -21.23
C GLU A 193 4.07 -23.14 -21.35
N GLU A 194 3.38 -22.55 -20.36
CA GLU A 194 2.97 -21.15 -20.35
C GLU A 194 4.15 -20.17 -20.24
N VAL A 195 5.21 -20.54 -19.49
CA VAL A 195 6.41 -19.71 -19.33
C VAL A 195 7.29 -19.71 -20.60
N PHE A 196 7.31 -20.81 -21.37
CA PHE A 196 8.16 -20.92 -22.57
C PHE A 196 7.52 -20.41 -23.86
N GLU A 197 6.19 -20.29 -23.94
CA GLU A 197 5.53 -19.74 -25.13
C GLU A 197 5.74 -18.22 -25.26
N GLU A 198 5.84 -17.46 -24.19
CA GLU A 198 6.06 -16.01 -24.25
C GLU A 198 7.51 -15.65 -24.65
N ASP A 199 8.51 -16.34 -24.11
CA ASP A 199 9.93 -16.02 -24.36
C ASP A 199 10.44 -16.46 -25.75
N PHE A 200 9.83 -17.48 -26.39
CA PHE A 200 10.29 -18.00 -27.67
C PHE A 200 9.81 -17.20 -28.89
N LEU A 201 8.77 -16.42 -28.76
CA LEU A 201 8.21 -15.63 -29.87
C LEU A 201 8.90 -14.27 -30.06
N GLU A 202 9.62 -13.74 -29.07
CA GLU A 202 10.35 -12.47 -29.19
C GLU A 202 11.78 -12.61 -29.74
N THR A 203 12.38 -13.80 -29.70
CA THR A 203 13.77 -14.02 -30.13
C THR A 203 13.95 -14.46 -31.59
N THR A 204 12.89 -14.59 -32.38
CA THR A 204 12.92 -15.07 -33.79
C THR A 204 12.42 -14.04 -34.80
N LYS A 205 12.60 -12.74 -34.53
CA LYS A 205 12.38 -11.68 -35.53
C LYS A 205 13.63 -10.88 -35.82
#